data_f46e8eeaa0252da278a30a809df60985
#
_entry.id   f46e8eeaa0252da278a30a809df60985
#
_cell.length_a   1.000
_cell.length_b   1.000
_cell.length_c   1.000
_cell.angle_alpha   90.00
_cell.angle_beta   90.00
_cell.angle_gamma   90.00
#
_symmetry.space_group_name_H-M   'P 1'
#
loop_
_entity.id
_entity.type
_entity.pdbx_description
1 polymer ?
#
loop_
_entity_poly.entity_id
_entity_poly.type
_entity_poly.pdbx_seq_one_letter_code
_entity_poly.pdbx_strand_id
1 'polypeptide(L)'
;VVQTHKTWLENKEKPRHFPFLNISEYIGKAEKSTILNFIYACLSELNETFISKLKTDKTAVLLIDTFNQHGMAEQRKLVIELMHADCKTPLIIGRTYVDLTPDQLQLQSATDMGALLIDGFGDGVFIAAKNCGPEQMINQTAFGILQATRTRISKTEYISCPSCGRTLFDLQEVTAKIR
;
A
#
# COMPACT_ATOMS: atom_id res chain seq x y z
N VAL A 1 -2.92 -14.89 -1.83
CA VAL A 1 -2.30 -14.89 -0.49
C VAL A 1 -0.81 -14.64 -0.64
N VAL A 2 -0.25 -13.69 0.12
CA VAL A 2 1.19 -13.45 0.20
C VAL A 2 1.72 -14.17 1.44
N GLN A 3 2.81 -14.92 1.28
CA GLN A 3 3.38 -15.78 2.32
C GLN A 3 4.89 -15.59 2.40
N THR A 4 5.49 -15.85 3.57
CA THR A 4 6.96 -15.90 3.66
C THR A 4 7.51 -16.88 2.64
N HIS A 5 8.72 -16.67 2.16
CA HIS A 5 9.32 -17.52 1.13
C HIS A 5 9.30 -19.00 1.52
N LYS A 6 9.63 -19.34 2.78
CA LYS A 6 9.60 -20.71 3.30
C LYS A 6 8.19 -21.33 3.21
N THR A 7 7.18 -20.64 3.70
CA THR A 7 5.79 -21.13 3.66
C THR A 7 5.26 -21.23 2.24
N TRP A 8 5.69 -20.31 1.37
CA TRP A 8 5.30 -20.35 -0.05
C TRP A 8 5.87 -21.57 -0.75
N LEU A 9 7.11 -21.97 -0.49
CA LEU A 9 7.70 -23.18 -1.09
C LEU A 9 6.88 -24.45 -0.79
N GLU A 10 6.25 -24.51 0.38
CA GLU A 10 5.36 -25.62 0.77
C GLU A 10 4.00 -25.55 0.07
N ASN A 11 3.61 -24.39 -0.43
CA ASN A 11 2.29 -24.11 -1.01
C ASN A 11 2.34 -23.58 -2.46
N LYS A 12 3.48 -23.63 -3.13
CA LYS A 12 3.69 -23.00 -4.45
C LYS A 12 2.74 -23.52 -5.55
N GLU A 13 2.25 -24.74 -5.40
CA GLU A 13 1.27 -25.33 -6.34
C GLU A 13 -0.16 -24.79 -6.13
N LYS A 14 -0.43 -24.11 -5.01
CA LYS A 14 -1.76 -23.54 -4.76
C LYS A 14 -1.96 -22.26 -5.56
N PRO A 15 -3.09 -22.11 -6.26
CA PRO A 15 -3.37 -20.92 -7.03
C PRO A 15 -3.45 -19.67 -6.12
N ARG A 16 -2.97 -18.54 -6.63
CA ARG A 16 -2.97 -17.24 -5.95
C ARG A 16 -2.16 -17.18 -4.64
N HIS A 17 -1.12 -18.03 -4.51
CA HIS A 17 -0.13 -17.96 -3.45
C HIS A 17 1.18 -17.40 -4.00
N PHE A 18 1.69 -16.33 -3.39
CA PHE A 18 2.86 -15.60 -3.87
C PHE A 18 3.88 -15.44 -2.76
N PRO A 19 5.19 -15.51 -3.09
CA PRO A 19 6.24 -15.36 -2.09
C PRO A 19 6.42 -13.91 -1.66
N PHE A 20 6.76 -13.75 -0.40
CA PHE A 20 7.28 -12.53 0.18
C PHE A 20 8.76 -12.73 0.45
N LEU A 21 9.60 -11.98 -0.25
CA LEU A 21 11.04 -12.14 -0.33
C LEU A 21 11.74 -10.94 0.31
N ASN A 22 12.82 -11.16 1.00
CA ASN A 22 13.78 -10.11 1.28
C ASN A 22 14.71 -9.88 0.06
N ILE A 23 15.50 -8.81 0.09
CA ILE A 23 16.40 -8.46 -1.02
C ILE A 23 17.44 -9.55 -1.28
N SER A 24 17.98 -10.17 -0.24
CA SER A 24 18.99 -11.24 -0.38
C SER A 24 18.41 -12.48 -1.08
N GLU A 25 17.19 -12.86 -0.74
CA GLU A 25 16.46 -13.95 -1.40
C GLU A 25 16.14 -13.57 -2.85
N TYR A 26 15.68 -12.34 -3.08
CA TYR A 26 15.32 -11.86 -4.41
C TYR A 26 16.52 -11.77 -5.35
N ILE A 27 17.66 -11.23 -4.90
CA ILE A 27 18.89 -11.14 -5.71
C ILE A 27 19.54 -12.50 -5.89
N GLY A 28 19.46 -13.35 -4.87
CA GLY A 28 20.10 -14.65 -4.83
C GLY A 28 19.47 -15.70 -5.75
N LYS A 29 19.79 -16.96 -5.47
CA LYS A 29 19.31 -18.13 -6.22
C LYS A 29 17.99 -18.69 -5.65
N ALA A 30 17.31 -17.99 -4.77
CA ALA A 30 16.04 -18.44 -4.23
C ALA A 30 15.01 -18.67 -5.34
N GLU A 31 14.21 -19.72 -5.20
CA GLU A 31 13.12 -20.01 -6.13
C GLU A 31 12.06 -18.89 -6.04
N LYS A 32 11.55 -18.48 -7.18
CA LYS A 32 10.60 -17.37 -7.32
C LYS A 32 9.35 -17.80 -8.07
N SER A 33 8.25 -17.11 -7.81
CA SER A 33 7.04 -17.29 -8.62
C SER A 33 7.26 -16.71 -10.03
N THR A 34 6.72 -17.40 -11.02
CA THR A 34 6.70 -16.94 -12.41
C THR A 34 5.63 -15.85 -12.67
N ILE A 35 4.74 -15.61 -11.69
CA ILE A 35 3.61 -14.71 -11.84
C ILE A 35 3.85 -13.41 -11.07
N LEU A 36 4.11 -13.50 -9.75
CA LEU A 36 4.23 -12.36 -8.85
C LEU A 36 5.14 -12.65 -7.67
N ASN A 37 6.02 -11.70 -7.35
CA ASN A 37 6.94 -11.76 -6.23
C ASN A 37 6.88 -10.45 -5.45
N PHE A 38 6.53 -10.52 -4.18
CA PHE A 38 6.52 -9.37 -3.29
C PHE A 38 7.88 -9.25 -2.61
N ILE A 39 8.53 -8.09 -2.74
CA ILE A 39 9.89 -7.87 -2.26
C ILE A 39 9.86 -6.78 -1.20
N TYR A 40 10.32 -7.10 0.00
CA TYR A 40 10.45 -6.15 1.09
C TYR A 40 11.78 -5.40 1.00
N ALA A 41 11.72 -4.09 1.10
CA ALA A 41 12.91 -3.23 1.07
C ALA A 41 12.74 -1.98 1.96
N CYS A 42 13.87 -1.58 2.55
CA CYS A 42 14.03 -0.28 3.20
C CYS A 42 14.96 0.61 2.37
N LEU A 43 14.94 1.92 2.63
CA LEU A 43 15.78 2.89 1.90
C LEU A 43 17.26 2.51 1.93
N SER A 44 17.78 2.07 3.08
CA SER A 44 19.18 1.70 3.27
C SER A 44 19.64 0.50 2.43
N GLU A 45 18.71 -0.28 1.89
CA GLU A 45 18.96 -1.49 1.13
C GLU A 45 18.96 -1.24 -0.38
N LEU A 46 18.55 -0.04 -0.82
CA LEU A 46 18.59 0.33 -2.24
C LEU A 46 20.03 0.43 -2.73
N ASN A 47 20.33 -0.28 -3.80
CA ASN A 47 21.58 -0.20 -4.51
C ASN A 47 21.37 -0.42 -6.01
N GLU A 48 22.34 -0.06 -6.82
CA GLU A 48 22.25 -0.13 -8.28
C GLU A 48 21.96 -1.53 -8.81
N THR A 49 22.54 -2.55 -8.20
CA THR A 49 22.33 -3.95 -8.59
C THR A 49 20.87 -4.37 -8.38
N PHE A 50 20.29 -4.01 -7.23
CA PHE A 50 18.91 -4.31 -6.92
C PHE A 50 17.96 -3.56 -7.84
N ILE A 51 18.16 -2.25 -8.02
CA ILE A 51 17.33 -1.43 -8.91
C ILE A 51 17.41 -1.93 -10.36
N SER A 52 18.59 -2.27 -10.86
CA SER A 52 18.76 -2.82 -12.22
C SER A 52 17.98 -4.12 -12.41
N LYS A 53 17.94 -4.98 -11.39
CA LYS A 53 17.17 -6.21 -11.43
C LYS A 53 15.67 -5.95 -11.39
N LEU A 54 15.20 -5.03 -10.54
CA LEU A 54 13.79 -4.62 -10.49
C LEU A 54 13.28 -4.10 -11.84
N LYS A 55 14.07 -3.28 -12.54
CA LYS A 55 13.71 -2.72 -13.85
C LYS A 55 13.44 -3.78 -14.90
N THR A 56 14.09 -4.93 -14.81
CA THR A 56 13.97 -6.01 -15.79
C THR A 56 12.92 -7.05 -15.42
N ASP A 57 12.55 -7.15 -14.15
CA ASP A 57 11.64 -8.17 -13.64
C ASP A 57 10.19 -7.66 -13.57
N LYS A 58 9.39 -8.11 -14.52
CA LYS A 58 7.96 -7.76 -14.61
C LYS A 58 7.08 -8.45 -13.57
N THR A 59 7.62 -9.40 -12.82
CA THR A 59 6.90 -10.13 -11.77
C THR A 59 7.09 -9.50 -10.40
N ALA A 60 8.00 -8.53 -10.28
CA ALA A 60 8.33 -7.88 -9.02
C ALA A 60 7.28 -6.86 -8.59
N VAL A 61 6.90 -6.89 -7.33
CA VAL A 61 6.15 -5.85 -6.63
C VAL A 61 6.95 -5.46 -5.38
N LEU A 62 7.31 -4.20 -5.27
CA LEU A 62 8.13 -3.71 -4.17
C LEU A 62 7.23 -3.27 -3.01
N LEU A 63 7.46 -3.81 -1.81
CA LEU A 63 6.88 -3.32 -0.57
C LEU A 63 7.94 -2.55 0.19
N ILE A 64 7.75 -1.24 0.30
CA ILE A 64 8.65 -0.37 1.06
C ILE A 64 8.12 -0.15 2.46
N ASP A 65 8.96 -0.34 3.46
CA ASP A 65 8.64 -0.08 4.86
C ASP A 65 9.77 0.73 5.51
N THR A 66 9.50 1.27 6.68
CA THR A 66 10.46 2.01 7.49
C THR A 66 10.10 1.94 8.95
N PHE A 67 11.11 1.87 9.81
CA PHE A 67 10.98 1.97 11.26
C PHE A 67 11.22 3.39 11.78
N ASN A 68 11.48 4.35 10.86
CA ASN A 68 11.67 5.74 11.22
C ASN A 68 10.34 6.35 11.70
N GLN A 69 10.40 7.14 12.78
CA GLN A 69 9.24 7.88 13.29
C GLN A 69 8.68 8.83 12.20
N HIS A 70 9.54 9.45 11.42
CA HIS A 70 9.20 10.30 10.27
C HIS A 70 9.24 9.50 8.95
N GLY A 71 8.58 8.34 8.92
CA GLY A 71 8.66 7.38 7.84
C GLY A 71 8.25 7.90 6.47
N MET A 72 7.27 8.82 6.40
CA MET A 72 6.81 9.42 5.14
C MET A 72 7.96 10.08 4.37
N ALA A 73 8.84 10.83 5.04
CA ALA A 73 9.96 11.51 4.38
C ALA A 73 10.99 10.52 3.82
N GLU A 74 11.28 9.45 4.56
CA GLU A 74 12.18 8.38 4.14
C GLU A 74 11.62 7.60 2.94
N GLN A 75 10.36 7.22 3.01
CA GLN A 75 9.68 6.52 1.92
C GLN A 75 9.57 7.41 0.67
N ARG A 76 9.30 8.70 0.83
CA ARG A 76 9.32 9.67 -0.27
C ARG A 76 10.68 9.72 -0.95
N LYS A 77 11.77 9.78 -0.17
CA LYS A 77 13.12 9.75 -0.70
C LYS A 77 13.36 8.48 -1.52
N LEU A 78 12.96 7.32 -0.98
CA LEU A 78 13.09 6.03 -1.67
C LEU A 78 12.37 6.05 -3.03
N VAL A 79 11.13 6.54 -3.07
CA VAL A 79 10.37 6.64 -4.33
C VAL A 79 11.07 7.56 -5.33
N ILE A 80 11.58 8.71 -4.88
CA ILE A 80 12.31 9.65 -5.73
C ILE A 80 13.57 9.01 -6.31
N GLU A 81 14.32 8.23 -5.53
CA GLU A 81 15.49 7.48 -6.01
C GLU A 81 15.11 6.45 -7.08
N LEU A 82 14.02 5.73 -6.89
CA LEU A 82 13.49 4.81 -7.91
C LEU A 82 13.06 5.55 -9.20
N MET A 83 12.43 6.72 -9.06
CA MET A 83 12.04 7.57 -10.20
C MET A 83 13.26 8.08 -10.96
N HIS A 84 14.30 8.57 -10.27
CA HIS A 84 15.55 8.98 -10.90
C HIS A 84 16.25 7.83 -11.65
N ALA A 85 16.09 6.62 -11.15
CA ALA A 85 16.58 5.42 -11.81
C ALA A 85 15.68 4.93 -12.96
N ASP A 86 14.56 5.60 -13.28
CA ASP A 86 13.51 5.13 -14.21
C ASP A 86 13.03 3.70 -13.89
N CYS A 87 12.84 3.40 -12.61
CA CYS A 87 12.31 2.13 -12.13
C CYS A 87 10.79 2.23 -11.99
N LYS A 88 10.05 1.48 -12.81
CA LYS A 88 8.56 1.49 -12.87
C LYS A 88 7.95 0.26 -12.18
N THR A 89 8.66 -0.37 -11.28
CA THR A 89 8.15 -1.50 -10.51
C THR A 89 6.98 -1.06 -9.64
N PRO A 90 5.84 -1.78 -9.64
CA PRO A 90 4.71 -1.48 -8.76
C PRO A 90 5.14 -1.42 -7.29
N LEU A 91 4.60 -0.42 -6.57
CA LEU A 91 5.04 -0.06 -5.23
C LEU A 91 3.90 -0.12 -4.22
N ILE A 92 4.10 -0.83 -3.13
CA ILE A 92 3.22 -0.85 -1.96
C ILE A 92 3.90 -0.09 -0.83
N ILE A 93 3.20 0.91 -0.27
CA ILE A 93 3.67 1.65 0.89
C ILE A 93 3.28 0.87 2.15
N GLY A 94 4.27 0.44 2.92
CA GLY A 94 4.11 -0.31 4.15
C GLY A 94 4.37 0.53 5.39
N ARG A 95 3.63 0.26 6.47
CA ARG A 95 3.89 0.79 7.81
C ARG A 95 3.50 -0.21 8.88
N THR A 96 4.27 -0.22 9.95
CA THR A 96 4.02 -1.06 11.11
C THR A 96 3.62 -0.21 12.31
N TYR A 97 2.52 -0.58 12.97
CA TYR A 97 1.97 0.11 14.15
C TYR A 97 1.79 -0.88 15.30
N VAL A 98 2.00 -0.43 16.52
CA VAL A 98 1.91 -1.26 17.72
C VAL A 98 1.19 -0.49 18.82
N ASP A 99 0.24 -1.15 19.50
CA ASP A 99 -0.45 -0.65 20.68
C ASP A 99 -1.15 0.71 20.51
N LEU A 100 -1.72 0.96 19.33
CA LEU A 100 -2.52 2.14 19.02
C LEU A 100 -4.02 1.89 19.21
N THR A 101 -4.74 2.92 19.64
CA THR A 101 -6.20 2.88 19.55
C THR A 101 -6.67 2.89 18.08
N PRO A 102 -7.91 2.43 17.78
CA PRO A 102 -8.45 2.47 16.44
C PRO A 102 -8.35 3.84 15.76
N ASP A 103 -8.69 4.91 16.48
CA ASP A 103 -8.63 6.28 15.96
C ASP A 103 -7.20 6.75 15.69
N GLN A 104 -6.27 6.40 16.58
CA GLN A 104 -4.85 6.70 16.38
C GLN A 104 -4.30 5.94 15.17
N LEU A 105 -4.64 4.66 15.02
CA LEU A 105 -4.23 3.88 13.85
C LEU A 105 -4.73 4.53 12.55
N GLN A 106 -6.01 4.88 12.52
CA GLN A 106 -6.62 5.50 11.34
C GLN A 106 -5.94 6.85 11.01
N LEU A 107 -5.74 7.70 11.99
CA LEU A 107 -5.12 9.01 11.81
C LEU A 107 -3.67 8.89 11.35
N GLN A 108 -2.86 8.09 12.05
CA GLN A 108 -1.44 7.95 11.73
C GLN A 108 -1.24 7.28 10.38
N SER A 109 -1.96 6.18 10.09
CA SER A 109 -1.82 5.49 8.81
C SER A 109 -2.29 6.34 7.63
N ALA A 110 -3.36 7.11 7.81
CA ALA A 110 -3.83 8.05 6.77
C ALA A 110 -2.82 9.17 6.52
N THR A 111 -2.17 9.70 7.56
CA THR A 111 -1.13 10.72 7.43
C THR A 111 0.13 10.18 6.77
N ASP A 112 0.63 9.03 7.24
CA ASP A 112 1.89 8.45 6.74
C ASP A 112 1.79 8.03 5.26
N MET A 113 0.73 7.33 4.89
CA MET A 113 0.60 6.74 3.55
C MET A 113 -0.22 7.61 2.60
N GLY A 114 -1.26 8.28 3.12
CA GLY A 114 -2.15 9.11 2.30
C GLY A 114 -1.42 10.26 1.63
N ALA A 115 -0.49 10.91 2.31
CA ALA A 115 0.30 12.01 1.75
C ALA A 115 1.13 11.56 0.53
N LEU A 116 1.71 10.35 0.56
CA LEU A 116 2.47 9.81 -0.57
C LEU A 116 1.55 9.45 -1.74
N LEU A 117 0.42 8.81 -1.47
CA LEU A 117 -0.55 8.42 -2.50
C LEU A 117 -1.20 9.62 -3.19
N ILE A 118 -1.48 10.72 -2.48
CA ILE A 118 -2.01 11.97 -3.07
C ILE A 118 -0.99 12.58 -4.04
N ASP A 119 0.30 12.47 -3.75
CA ASP A 119 1.36 12.91 -4.64
C ASP A 119 1.61 11.95 -5.83
N GLY A 120 0.84 10.87 -5.92
CA GLY A 120 0.97 9.86 -6.96
C GLY A 120 2.07 8.82 -6.70
N PHE A 121 2.55 8.72 -5.48
CA PHE A 121 3.58 7.76 -5.08
C PHE A 121 2.94 6.50 -4.50
N GLY A 122 3.16 5.37 -5.17
CA GLY A 122 2.68 4.05 -4.75
C GLY A 122 1.35 3.62 -5.37
N ASP A 123 1.18 2.31 -5.45
CA ASP A 123 0.04 1.63 -6.08
C ASP A 123 -0.84 0.91 -5.06
N GLY A 124 -0.40 0.85 -3.81
CA GLY A 124 -1.13 0.18 -2.73
C GLY A 124 -0.56 0.49 -1.35
N VAL A 125 -1.25 -0.01 -0.33
CA VAL A 125 -0.85 0.14 1.07
C VAL A 125 -0.78 -1.22 1.77
N PHE A 126 0.13 -1.31 2.73
CA PHE A 126 0.25 -2.44 3.65
C PHE A 126 0.32 -1.93 5.10
N ILE A 127 -0.65 -2.30 5.93
CA ILE A 127 -0.70 -1.94 7.34
C ILE A 127 -0.43 -3.18 8.18
N ALA A 128 0.75 -3.24 8.80
CA ALA A 128 1.02 -4.20 9.85
C ALA A 128 0.63 -3.57 11.20
N ALA A 129 -0.35 -4.16 11.89
CA ALA A 129 -0.87 -3.61 13.13
C ALA A 129 -0.95 -4.68 14.22
N LYS A 130 -0.22 -4.46 15.32
CA LYS A 130 -0.25 -5.35 16.48
C LYS A 130 -0.97 -4.64 17.64
N ASN A 131 -1.98 -5.30 18.21
CA ASN A 131 -2.79 -4.75 19.32
C ASN A 131 -3.46 -3.41 18.99
N CYS A 132 -3.87 -3.17 17.74
CA CYS A 132 -4.47 -1.90 17.31
C CYS A 132 -5.98 -2.03 17.03
N GLY A 133 -6.54 -3.23 17.14
CA GLY A 133 -7.93 -3.52 16.90
C GLY A 133 -8.17 -4.75 16.01
N PRO A 134 -9.41 -5.02 15.62
CA PRO A 134 -9.74 -6.17 14.79
C PRO A 134 -9.24 -6.01 13.35
N GLU A 135 -8.84 -7.11 12.71
CA GLU A 135 -8.33 -7.14 11.33
C GLU A 135 -9.29 -6.49 10.32
N GLN A 136 -10.60 -6.63 10.53
CA GLN A 136 -11.61 -6.01 9.68
C GLN A 136 -11.48 -4.48 9.67
N MET A 137 -11.26 -3.87 10.82
CA MET A 137 -11.09 -2.41 10.95
C MET A 137 -9.79 -1.97 10.26
N ILE A 138 -8.69 -2.73 10.43
CA ILE A 138 -7.41 -2.44 9.77
C ILE A 138 -7.59 -2.47 8.25
N ASN A 139 -8.26 -3.48 7.72
CA ASN A 139 -8.58 -3.59 6.29
C ASN A 139 -9.47 -2.44 5.81
N GLN A 140 -10.50 -2.06 6.58
CA GLN A 140 -11.36 -0.93 6.26
C GLN A 140 -10.58 0.39 6.20
N THR A 141 -9.64 0.59 7.13
CA THR A 141 -8.73 1.74 7.13
C THR A 141 -7.87 1.78 5.87
N ALA A 142 -7.24 0.65 5.52
CA ALA A 142 -6.42 0.55 4.31
C ALA A 142 -7.22 0.89 3.03
N PHE A 143 -8.40 0.32 2.86
CA PHE A 143 -9.28 0.64 1.73
C PHE A 143 -9.81 2.07 1.79
N GLY A 144 -10.05 2.62 2.97
CA GLY A 144 -10.44 4.01 3.17
C GLY A 144 -9.35 4.98 2.70
N ILE A 145 -8.09 4.72 3.02
CA ILE A 145 -6.94 5.51 2.55
C ILE A 145 -6.85 5.48 1.03
N LEU A 146 -6.89 4.29 0.42
CA LEU A 146 -6.83 4.13 -1.03
C LEU A 146 -7.98 4.85 -1.74
N GLN A 147 -9.18 4.84 -1.17
CA GLN A 147 -10.34 5.53 -1.73
C GLN A 147 -10.24 7.05 -1.57
N ALA A 148 -9.85 7.54 -0.39
CA ALA A 148 -9.72 8.97 -0.14
C ALA A 148 -8.65 9.63 -1.04
N THR A 149 -7.57 8.90 -1.32
CA THR A 149 -6.49 9.35 -2.22
C THR A 149 -6.78 9.10 -3.71
N ARG A 150 -7.92 8.53 -4.05
CA ARG A 150 -8.31 8.15 -5.42
C ARG A 150 -7.40 7.11 -6.08
N THR A 151 -6.52 6.47 -5.33
CA THR A 151 -5.67 5.39 -5.84
C THR A 151 -6.51 4.16 -6.21
N ARG A 152 -7.54 3.85 -5.41
CA ARG A 152 -8.49 2.78 -5.69
C ARG A 152 -9.86 3.07 -5.12
N ILE A 153 -10.89 3.08 -5.96
CA ILE A 153 -12.29 3.20 -5.53
C ILE A 153 -12.83 1.79 -5.29
N SER A 154 -13.24 1.51 -4.05
CA SER A 154 -13.73 0.20 -3.61
C SER A 154 -15.21 0.17 -3.24
N LYS A 155 -15.81 1.33 -2.99
CA LYS A 155 -17.23 1.48 -2.62
C LYS A 155 -17.80 2.78 -3.18
N THR A 156 -19.12 2.84 -3.29
CA THR A 156 -19.83 4.06 -3.70
C THR A 156 -19.56 5.19 -2.72
N GLU A 157 -19.27 6.36 -3.26
CA GLU A 157 -19.08 7.60 -2.51
C GLU A 157 -20.28 8.51 -2.76
N TYR A 158 -20.95 8.90 -1.67
CA TYR A 158 -22.03 9.87 -1.74
C TYR A 158 -21.48 11.26 -1.47
N ILE A 159 -21.46 12.11 -2.49
CA ILE A 159 -21.03 13.51 -2.36
C ILE A 159 -22.27 14.37 -2.14
N SER A 160 -22.43 14.89 -0.94
CA SER A 160 -23.49 15.86 -0.62
C SER A 160 -23.11 17.22 -1.22
N CYS A 161 -23.91 17.69 -2.17
CA CYS A 161 -23.76 19.02 -2.73
C CYS A 161 -24.66 20.00 -1.93
N PRO A 162 -24.13 21.15 -1.44
CA PRO A 162 -24.91 22.13 -0.68
C PRO A 162 -25.97 22.85 -1.50
N SER A 163 -26.16 22.47 -2.76
CA SER A 163 -27.08 23.13 -3.71
C SER A 163 -26.49 24.38 -4.38
N CYS A 164 -26.88 24.62 -5.60
CA CYS A 164 -26.72 25.93 -6.25
C CYS A 164 -28.11 26.54 -6.47
N GLY A 165 -28.19 27.86 -6.69
CA GLY A 165 -29.45 28.58 -6.86
C GLY A 165 -30.32 28.14 -8.06
N ARG A 166 -29.91 27.10 -8.78
CA ARG A 166 -30.67 26.48 -9.91
C ARG A 166 -31.32 25.15 -9.55
N THR A 167 -31.22 24.68 -8.29
CA THR A 167 -31.81 23.43 -7.85
C THR A 167 -33.31 23.61 -7.69
N LEU A 168 -34.12 22.86 -8.46
CA LEU A 168 -35.59 22.94 -8.49
C LEU A 168 -36.27 21.92 -7.57
N PHE A 169 -35.55 21.19 -6.75
CA PHE A 169 -36.04 20.18 -5.82
C PHE A 169 -35.43 20.35 -4.44
N ASP A 170 -36.10 19.83 -3.41
CA ASP A 170 -35.57 19.85 -2.04
C ASP A 170 -34.45 18.82 -1.92
N LEU A 171 -33.23 19.34 -1.78
CA LEU A 171 -32.02 18.54 -1.74
C LEU A 171 -31.91 17.78 -0.42
N GLN A 172 -32.45 18.30 0.67
CA GLN A 172 -32.45 17.65 1.97
C GLN A 172 -33.37 16.42 1.97
N GLU A 173 -34.57 16.57 1.40
CA GLU A 173 -35.54 15.48 1.28
C GLU A 173 -35.00 14.35 0.39
N VAL A 174 -34.40 14.71 -0.77
CA VAL A 174 -33.81 13.73 -1.70
C VAL A 174 -32.61 13.02 -1.09
N THR A 175 -31.73 13.75 -0.39
CA THR A 175 -30.56 13.15 0.27
C THR A 175 -30.97 12.20 1.39
N ALA A 176 -32.02 12.54 2.15
CA ALA A 176 -32.55 11.67 3.20
C ALA A 176 -33.13 10.34 2.65
N LYS A 177 -33.67 10.33 1.43
CA LYS A 177 -34.18 9.12 0.76
C LYS A 177 -33.08 8.20 0.21
N ILE A 178 -31.87 8.72 -0.03
CA ILE A 178 -30.75 7.97 -0.59
C ILE A 178 -29.90 7.32 0.52
N ARG A 179 -29.98 7.82 1.75
CA ARG A 179 -29.19 7.39 2.89
C ARG A 179 -29.83 6.19 3.60
#